data_d98a893b650fbfa7f073b70dae435dde
#
_entry.id   d98a893b650fbfa7f073b70dae435dde
#
_cell.length_a   1.000
_cell.length_b   1.000
_cell.length_c   1.000
_cell.angle_alpha   90.00
_cell.angle_beta   90.00
_cell.angle_gamma   90.00
#
_symmetry.space_group_name_H-M   'P 1'
#
loop_
_entity.id
_entity.type
_entity.pdbx_description
1 polymer ?
#
loop_
_entity_poly.entity_id
_entity_poly.type
_entity_poly.pdbx_seq_one_letter_code
_entity_poly.pdbx_strand_id
1 'polypeptide(L)'
;MPDKLKRVFRRISSKSLRTVDRMFTASQRVVFIHIPKCAGKSVAAAIHNAMGSLLEPWINSRHARLAVNSVLPDKVTSEKVEATARYRNYLLAYFLHSGRKLIYGHLPVNRQLVTEFSQEAAFVTVLRDPVARWKSHYIYDRISNPDPSMLPYRRNSGCDLEKELDAVLAFDRGLQLAYVPTMMLTGRFPVSRSEAETLSRVIMETLKDFAVVGFTDDLPSFASSFERATGVKIHIPRKNITASQATDENGALYKNLSALLDQPAVTRKIKKLCEVERKTFQILEKIYR
;
A
#
# COMPACT_ATOMS: atom_id res chain seq x y z
N MET A 1 21.62 -15.47 24.28
CA MET A 1 20.32 -15.47 24.99
C MET A 1 20.22 -16.79 25.76
N PRO A 2 20.08 -16.80 27.10
CA PRO A 2 20.10 -18.02 27.90
C PRO A 2 18.95 -18.96 27.51
N ASP A 3 19.23 -20.27 27.43
CA ASP A 3 18.25 -21.31 27.05
C ASP A 3 16.97 -21.36 27.92
N LYS A 4 17.02 -20.84 29.12
CA LYS A 4 15.82 -20.67 29.97
C LYS A 4 14.77 -19.75 29.39
N LEU A 5 15.15 -18.65 28.70
CA LEU A 5 14.22 -17.74 28.05
C LEU A 5 13.57 -18.40 26.82
N LYS A 6 14.33 -19.17 26.04
CA LYS A 6 13.77 -19.92 24.88
C LYS A 6 12.72 -20.95 25.30
N ARG A 7 12.85 -21.58 26.48
CA ARG A 7 11.85 -22.52 27.02
C ARG A 7 10.58 -21.83 27.49
N VAL A 8 10.67 -20.62 28.04
CA VAL A 8 9.49 -19.85 28.47
C VAL A 8 8.67 -19.43 27.26
N PHE A 9 9.31 -18.94 26.20
CA PHE A 9 8.63 -18.56 24.95
C PHE A 9 7.98 -19.75 24.21
N ARG A 10 8.52 -20.97 24.31
CA ARG A 10 7.92 -22.17 23.69
C ARG A 10 6.66 -22.67 24.41
N ARG A 11 6.42 -22.29 25.67
CA ARG A 11 5.28 -22.73 26.48
C ARG A 11 4.08 -21.80 26.45
N ILE A 12 4.21 -20.61 25.91
CA ILE A 12 3.06 -19.71 25.74
C ILE A 12 2.22 -20.28 24.62
N SER A 13 1.10 -20.92 24.94
CA SER A 13 0.16 -21.44 23.94
C SER A 13 -0.41 -20.28 23.11
N SER A 14 -0.79 -20.56 21.87
CA SER A 14 -1.47 -19.58 21.01
C SER A 14 -2.70 -18.94 21.67
N LYS A 15 -3.32 -19.68 22.59
CA LYS A 15 -4.46 -19.25 23.40
C LYS A 15 -4.06 -18.22 24.46
N SER A 16 -2.89 -18.40 25.10
CA SER A 16 -2.34 -17.44 26.08
C SER A 16 -1.88 -16.14 25.41
N LEU A 17 -1.26 -16.24 24.23
CA LEU A 17 -0.87 -15.07 23.43
C LEU A 17 -2.10 -14.23 23.00
N ARG A 18 -3.20 -14.89 22.59
CA ARG A 18 -4.46 -14.20 22.27
C ARG A 18 -5.08 -13.52 23.50
N THR A 19 -4.95 -14.11 24.69
CA THR A 19 -5.44 -13.55 25.94
C THR A 19 -4.64 -12.30 26.33
N VAL A 20 -3.31 -12.37 26.22
CA VAL A 20 -2.41 -11.23 26.47
C VAL A 20 -2.69 -10.10 25.48
N ASP A 21 -2.83 -10.41 24.19
CA ASP A 21 -3.15 -9.42 23.15
C ASP A 21 -4.52 -8.75 23.40
N ARG A 22 -5.51 -9.49 23.89
CA ARG A 22 -6.82 -8.95 24.30
C ARG A 22 -6.76 -8.01 25.51
N MET A 23 -5.82 -8.22 26.44
CA MET A 23 -5.69 -7.40 27.65
C MET A 23 -5.05 -6.03 27.38
N PHE A 24 -4.21 -5.91 26.35
CA PHE A 24 -3.40 -4.72 26.10
C PHE A 24 -3.84 -3.88 24.89
N THR A 25 -4.87 -4.30 24.14
CA THR A 25 -5.28 -3.60 22.91
C THR A 25 -6.71 -3.13 22.97
N ALA A 26 -7.02 -2.06 22.20
CA ALA A 26 -8.37 -1.59 21.96
C ALA A 26 -9.33 -2.74 21.57
N SER A 27 -10.60 -2.60 21.91
CA SER A 27 -11.61 -3.65 21.70
C SER A 27 -11.82 -3.99 20.21
N GLN A 28 -11.55 -3.07 19.32
CA GLN A 28 -11.80 -3.19 17.88
C GLN A 28 -10.57 -3.62 17.08
N ARG A 29 -10.77 -4.56 16.16
CA ARG A 29 -9.75 -5.00 15.21
C ARG A 29 -9.56 -3.94 14.12
N VAL A 30 -8.33 -3.73 13.68
CA VAL A 30 -8.00 -2.75 12.64
C VAL A 30 -7.25 -3.42 11.50
N VAL A 31 -7.68 -3.15 10.27
CA VAL A 31 -7.01 -3.57 9.02
C VAL A 31 -6.64 -2.33 8.23
N PHE A 32 -5.36 -1.96 8.25
CA PHE A 32 -4.87 -0.84 7.46
C PHE A 32 -4.36 -1.30 6.09
N ILE A 33 -5.14 -1.00 5.07
CA ILE A 33 -4.77 -1.24 3.67
C ILE A 33 -3.83 -0.11 3.20
N HIS A 34 -2.52 -0.41 3.27
CA HIS A 34 -1.49 0.54 2.91
C HIS A 34 -1.28 0.58 1.38
N ILE A 35 -1.92 1.54 0.72
CA ILE A 35 -1.66 1.83 -0.69
C ILE A 35 -0.27 2.48 -0.84
N PRO A 36 0.62 1.96 -1.70
CA PRO A 36 1.95 2.52 -1.91
C PRO A 36 1.94 4.02 -2.24
N LYS A 37 2.80 4.78 -1.58
CA LYS A 37 2.98 6.24 -1.75
C LYS A 37 1.81 7.12 -1.28
N CYS A 38 0.96 6.57 -0.39
CA CYS A 38 -0.14 7.26 0.27
C CYS A 38 0.12 7.43 1.78
N ALA A 39 1.26 7.98 2.18
CA ALA A 39 1.69 8.25 3.57
C ALA A 39 1.69 7.02 4.52
N GLY A 40 1.60 5.81 3.97
CA GLY A 40 1.33 4.60 4.74
C GLY A 40 2.36 4.26 5.81
N LYS A 41 3.65 4.60 5.65
CA LYS A 41 4.66 4.37 6.70
C LYS A 41 4.37 5.20 7.95
N SER A 42 3.97 6.48 7.78
CA SER A 42 3.64 7.37 8.91
C SER A 42 2.34 6.95 9.59
N VAL A 43 1.33 6.59 8.80
CA VAL A 43 0.03 6.11 9.30
C VAL A 43 0.18 4.77 10.01
N ALA A 44 0.86 3.79 9.40
CA ALA A 44 1.12 2.48 10.02
C ALA A 44 1.86 2.63 11.35
N ALA A 45 2.91 3.46 11.41
CA ALA A 45 3.64 3.70 12.64
C ALA A 45 2.76 4.35 13.72
N ALA A 46 1.89 5.29 13.35
CA ALA A 46 0.98 5.94 14.28
C ALA A 46 -0.05 4.95 14.87
N ILE A 47 -0.64 4.11 14.02
CA ILE A 47 -1.61 3.07 14.44
C ILE A 47 -0.89 2.04 15.33
N HIS A 48 0.27 1.54 14.90
CA HIS A 48 1.08 0.58 15.64
C HIS A 48 1.41 1.11 17.04
N ASN A 49 1.93 2.33 17.13
CA ASN A 49 2.30 2.93 18.42
C ASN A 49 1.10 3.11 19.36
N ALA A 50 -0.08 3.40 18.81
CA ALA A 50 -1.29 3.62 19.60
C ALA A 50 -1.96 2.31 20.04
N MET A 51 -1.90 1.27 19.23
CA MET A 51 -2.53 -0.02 19.53
C MET A 51 -1.65 -0.93 20.40
N GLY A 52 -0.34 -0.72 20.45
CA GLY A 52 0.57 -1.37 21.40
C GLY A 52 0.68 -2.89 21.30
N SER A 53 0.39 -3.49 20.14
CA SER A 53 0.46 -4.93 19.99
C SER A 53 1.90 -5.41 19.74
N LEU A 54 2.32 -6.44 20.51
CA LEU A 54 3.65 -7.05 20.39
C LEU A 54 3.73 -8.13 19.30
N LEU A 55 2.61 -8.54 18.72
CA LEU A 55 2.49 -9.74 17.87
C LEU A 55 1.83 -9.46 16.52
N GLU A 56 2.13 -8.33 15.95
CA GLU A 56 1.49 -7.91 14.71
C GLU A 56 2.09 -8.57 13.47
N PRO A 57 1.25 -9.14 12.63
CA PRO A 57 1.72 -9.63 11.35
C PRO A 57 1.99 -8.44 10.41
N TRP A 58 3.25 -8.09 10.28
CA TRP A 58 3.69 -7.29 9.15
C TRP A 58 3.78 -8.18 7.91
N ILE A 59 2.88 -7.99 6.96
CA ILE A 59 3.01 -8.69 5.68
C ILE A 59 4.01 -7.93 4.80
N ASN A 60 5.24 -8.43 4.78
CA ASN A 60 6.31 -7.86 3.98
C ASN A 60 6.12 -8.24 2.51
N SER A 61 5.95 -7.22 1.65
CA SER A 61 5.74 -7.42 0.21
C SER A 61 6.92 -8.10 -0.49
N ARG A 62 8.16 -7.90 -0.02
CA ARG A 62 9.36 -8.57 -0.54
C ARG A 62 9.33 -10.07 -0.23
N HIS A 63 9.01 -10.45 1.02
CA HIS A 63 8.92 -11.86 1.40
C HIS A 63 7.78 -12.58 0.68
N ALA A 64 6.63 -11.92 0.50
CA ALA A 64 5.53 -12.48 -0.29
C ALA A 64 5.95 -12.75 -1.75
N ARG A 65 6.70 -11.84 -2.37
CA ARG A 65 7.22 -12.05 -3.72
C ARG A 65 8.26 -13.17 -3.78
N LEU A 66 9.19 -13.22 -2.83
CA LEU A 66 10.18 -14.30 -2.75
C LEU A 66 9.50 -15.66 -2.58
N ALA A 67 8.48 -15.75 -1.73
CA ALA A 67 7.70 -16.97 -1.55
C ALA A 67 7.04 -17.43 -2.86
N VAL A 68 6.39 -16.49 -3.58
CA VAL A 68 5.80 -16.80 -4.89
C VAL A 68 6.84 -17.21 -5.93
N ASN A 69 8.00 -16.53 -5.97
CA ASN A 69 9.08 -16.90 -6.88
C ASN A 69 9.64 -18.30 -6.60
N SER A 70 9.68 -18.71 -5.33
CA SER A 70 10.13 -20.06 -4.96
C SER A 70 9.14 -21.15 -5.36
N VAL A 71 7.83 -20.84 -5.37
CA VAL A 71 6.77 -21.79 -5.70
C VAL A 71 6.47 -21.84 -7.20
N LEU A 72 6.67 -20.70 -7.88
CA LEU A 72 6.38 -20.53 -9.31
C LEU A 72 7.63 -20.03 -10.07
N PRO A 73 8.74 -20.78 -10.10
CA PRO A 73 10.01 -20.29 -10.65
C PRO A 73 9.91 -19.98 -12.16
N ASP A 74 9.13 -20.78 -12.91
CA ASP A 74 9.08 -20.76 -14.38
C ASP A 74 8.01 -19.81 -14.95
N LYS A 75 7.26 -19.10 -14.08
CA LYS A 75 6.21 -18.19 -14.53
C LYS A 75 6.76 -16.83 -14.99
N VAL A 76 6.12 -16.25 -15.99
CA VAL A 76 6.44 -14.90 -16.47
C VAL A 76 6.12 -13.83 -15.42
N THR A 77 6.74 -12.65 -15.55
CA THR A 77 6.67 -11.58 -14.52
C THR A 77 5.24 -11.15 -14.22
N SER A 78 4.36 -11.03 -15.22
CA SER A 78 2.95 -10.65 -15.02
C SER A 78 2.19 -11.65 -14.16
N GLU A 79 2.36 -12.97 -14.42
CA GLU A 79 1.74 -14.03 -13.62
C GLU A 79 2.26 -14.02 -12.17
N LYS A 80 3.56 -13.75 -11.96
CA LYS A 80 4.15 -13.62 -10.61
C LYS A 80 3.60 -12.41 -9.86
N VAL A 81 3.35 -11.30 -10.53
CA VAL A 81 2.73 -10.11 -9.92
C VAL A 81 1.32 -10.44 -9.44
N GLU A 82 0.50 -11.08 -10.29
CA GLU A 82 -0.85 -11.49 -9.93
C GLU A 82 -0.85 -12.54 -8.80
N ALA A 83 -0.02 -13.58 -8.90
CA ALA A 83 0.14 -14.58 -7.86
C ALA A 83 0.59 -13.98 -6.53
N THR A 84 1.49 -12.97 -6.54
CA THR A 84 1.91 -12.26 -5.34
C THR A 84 0.77 -11.46 -4.71
N ALA A 85 -0.07 -10.82 -5.51
CA ALA A 85 -1.25 -10.11 -5.02
C ALA A 85 -2.25 -11.09 -4.38
N ARG A 86 -2.52 -12.22 -5.04
CA ARG A 86 -3.41 -13.30 -4.56
C ARG A 86 -2.88 -13.93 -3.26
N TYR A 87 -1.59 -14.22 -3.20
CA TYR A 87 -0.97 -14.76 -1.99
C TYR A 87 -1.11 -13.81 -0.80
N ARG A 88 -0.90 -12.50 -0.98
CA ARG A 88 -1.10 -11.51 0.08
C ARG A 88 -2.55 -11.38 0.51
N ASN A 89 -3.51 -11.55 -0.42
CA ASN A 89 -4.93 -11.58 -0.08
C ASN A 89 -5.27 -12.82 0.78
N TYR A 90 -4.70 -14.01 0.47
CA TYR A 90 -4.84 -15.18 1.33
C TYR A 90 -4.22 -14.99 2.73
N LEU A 91 -3.06 -14.34 2.82
CA LEU A 91 -2.47 -14.01 4.12
C LEU A 91 -3.36 -13.06 4.92
N LEU A 92 -3.97 -12.06 4.28
CA LEU A 92 -4.92 -11.18 4.93
C LEU A 92 -6.11 -11.97 5.48
N ALA A 93 -6.74 -12.83 4.66
CA ALA A 93 -7.83 -13.70 5.08
C ALA A 93 -7.41 -14.60 6.26
N TYR A 94 -6.25 -15.24 6.17
CA TYR A 94 -5.71 -16.07 7.27
C TYR A 94 -5.57 -15.28 8.57
N PHE A 95 -5.04 -14.07 8.55
CA PHE A 95 -4.90 -13.25 9.75
C PHE A 95 -6.24 -12.73 10.27
N LEU A 96 -7.19 -12.45 9.40
CA LEU A 96 -8.56 -12.12 9.80
C LEU A 96 -9.21 -13.30 10.55
N HIS A 97 -9.22 -14.50 9.98
CA HIS A 97 -9.75 -15.71 10.64
C HIS A 97 -8.97 -16.07 11.91
N SER A 98 -7.67 -15.79 11.98
CA SER A 98 -6.88 -16.04 13.18
C SER A 98 -7.12 -15.04 14.31
N GLY A 99 -7.98 -14.05 14.12
CA GLY A 99 -8.37 -13.07 15.14
C GLY A 99 -7.31 -12.03 15.48
N ARG A 100 -6.39 -11.72 14.56
CA ARG A 100 -5.38 -10.68 14.79
C ARG A 100 -6.04 -9.32 14.96
N LYS A 101 -5.55 -8.54 15.92
CA LYS A 101 -6.11 -7.24 16.27
C LYS A 101 -5.69 -6.11 15.34
N LEU A 102 -4.45 -6.11 14.92
CA LEU A 102 -3.94 -5.17 13.92
C LEU A 102 -3.32 -5.95 12.76
N ILE A 103 -3.76 -5.66 11.55
CA ILE A 103 -3.19 -6.19 10.31
C ILE A 103 -2.88 -4.99 9.42
N TYR A 104 -1.66 -4.91 8.90
CA TYR A 104 -1.28 -3.79 8.04
C TYR A 104 -0.20 -4.17 7.03
N GLY A 105 -0.16 -3.44 5.93
CA GLY A 105 0.81 -3.63 4.87
C GLY A 105 0.24 -3.36 3.48
N HIS A 106 1.02 -3.72 2.45
CA HIS A 106 0.56 -3.69 1.07
C HIS A 106 -0.33 -4.91 0.78
N LEU A 107 -1.52 -4.90 1.32
CA LEU A 107 -2.48 -6.00 1.31
C LEU A 107 -3.58 -5.70 0.31
N PRO A 108 -3.60 -6.36 -0.86
CA PRO A 108 -4.76 -6.27 -1.73
C PRO A 108 -5.99 -6.85 -1.04
N VAL A 109 -7.11 -6.16 -1.17
CA VAL A 109 -8.41 -6.66 -0.73
C VAL A 109 -9.30 -6.99 -1.92
N ASN A 110 -10.35 -7.76 -1.68
CA ASN A 110 -11.49 -7.88 -2.57
C ASN A 110 -12.75 -7.53 -1.78
N ARG A 111 -13.81 -7.19 -2.49
CA ARG A 111 -15.08 -6.79 -1.88
C ARG A 111 -15.64 -7.85 -0.93
N GLN A 112 -15.63 -9.12 -1.33
CA GLN A 112 -16.17 -10.22 -0.53
C GLN A 112 -15.50 -10.28 0.85
N LEU A 113 -14.16 -10.24 0.90
CA LEU A 113 -13.42 -10.28 2.16
C LEU A 113 -13.73 -9.08 3.07
N VAL A 114 -13.83 -7.88 2.48
CA VAL A 114 -14.16 -6.68 3.25
C VAL A 114 -15.57 -6.79 3.81
N THR A 115 -16.57 -7.15 3.01
CA THR A 115 -17.96 -7.28 3.44
C THR A 115 -18.10 -8.37 4.54
N GLU A 116 -17.40 -9.50 4.41
CA GLU A 116 -17.44 -10.58 5.40
C GLU A 116 -16.94 -10.13 6.78
N PHE A 117 -15.88 -9.31 6.82
CA PHE A 117 -15.23 -8.91 8.08
C PHE A 117 -15.52 -7.48 8.53
N SER A 118 -16.30 -6.69 7.81
CA SER A 118 -16.57 -5.27 8.12
C SER A 118 -17.25 -5.03 9.48
N GLN A 119 -17.99 -6.02 9.98
CA GLN A 119 -18.60 -5.96 11.33
C GLN A 119 -17.64 -6.31 12.45
N GLU A 120 -16.54 -7.01 12.14
CA GLU A 120 -15.57 -7.49 13.13
C GLU A 120 -14.27 -6.69 13.13
N ALA A 121 -13.96 -6.00 12.03
CA ALA A 121 -12.72 -5.27 11.83
C ALA A 121 -12.94 -3.94 11.10
N ALA A 122 -12.36 -2.88 11.64
CA ALA A 122 -12.32 -1.58 11.01
C ALA A 122 -11.31 -1.58 9.87
N PHE A 123 -11.77 -1.70 8.63
CA PHE A 123 -10.93 -1.49 7.45
C PHE A 123 -10.68 0.00 7.27
N VAL A 124 -9.42 0.38 7.13
CA VAL A 124 -9.03 1.78 6.96
C VAL A 124 -8.00 1.93 5.85
N THR A 125 -8.04 3.05 5.13
CA THR A 125 -7.05 3.35 4.08
C THR A 125 -6.86 4.85 3.93
N VAL A 126 -5.74 5.24 3.29
CA VAL A 126 -5.44 6.62 2.91
C VAL A 126 -5.18 6.68 1.42
N LEU A 127 -5.86 7.58 0.73
CA LEU A 127 -5.76 7.83 -0.69
C LEU A 127 -4.89 9.07 -0.97
N ARG A 128 -4.39 9.17 -2.18
CA ARG A 128 -3.61 10.32 -2.66
C ARG A 128 -4.02 10.65 -4.09
N ASP A 129 -3.92 11.92 -4.49
CA ASP A 129 -4.06 12.32 -5.90
C ASP A 129 -3.26 11.37 -6.80
N PRO A 130 -3.90 10.75 -7.82
CA PRO A 130 -3.27 9.70 -8.61
C PRO A 130 -2.03 10.15 -9.38
N VAL A 131 -1.97 11.41 -9.82
CA VAL A 131 -0.79 11.96 -10.52
C VAL A 131 0.36 12.17 -9.55
N ALA A 132 0.09 12.78 -8.41
CA ALA A 132 1.08 12.98 -7.35
C ALA A 132 1.59 11.64 -6.78
N ARG A 133 0.71 10.65 -6.66
CA ARG A 133 1.06 9.30 -6.25
C ARG A 133 1.96 8.62 -7.31
N TRP A 134 1.60 8.70 -8.60
CA TRP A 134 2.36 8.14 -9.71
C TRP A 134 3.80 8.70 -9.72
N LYS A 135 3.94 10.04 -9.72
CA LYS A 135 5.23 10.72 -9.66
C LYS A 135 6.06 10.26 -8.46
N SER A 136 5.46 10.23 -7.28
CA SER A 136 6.13 9.78 -6.05
C SER A 136 6.55 8.32 -6.11
N HIS A 137 5.80 7.45 -6.80
CA HIS A 137 6.12 6.04 -6.96
C HIS A 137 7.29 5.84 -7.93
N TYR A 138 7.26 6.53 -9.06
CA TYR A 138 8.36 6.49 -10.02
C TYR A 138 9.68 6.97 -9.41
N ILE A 139 9.69 8.12 -8.71
CA ILE A 139 10.87 8.61 -8.00
C ILE A 139 11.37 7.58 -6.98
N TYR A 140 10.46 7.01 -6.19
CA TYR A 140 10.83 6.01 -5.19
C TYR A 140 11.46 4.77 -5.82
N ASP A 141 10.89 4.27 -6.88
CA ASP A 141 11.42 3.12 -7.61
C ASP A 141 12.83 3.41 -8.15
N ARG A 142 13.08 4.63 -8.61
CA ARG A 142 14.39 5.04 -9.13
C ARG A 142 15.46 5.22 -8.05
N ILE A 143 15.10 5.72 -6.89
CA ILE A 143 16.05 6.07 -5.82
C ILE A 143 16.21 4.95 -4.81
N SER A 144 15.11 4.36 -4.35
CA SER A 144 15.08 3.52 -3.14
C SER A 144 14.80 2.04 -3.40
N ASN A 145 14.33 1.67 -4.60
CA ASN A 145 14.03 0.27 -4.87
C ASN A 145 15.29 -0.46 -5.37
N PRO A 146 15.85 -1.40 -4.58
CA PRO A 146 17.05 -2.14 -4.96
C PRO A 146 16.78 -3.24 -6.00
N ASP A 147 15.51 -3.52 -6.34
CA ASP A 147 15.15 -4.64 -7.20
C ASP A 147 15.19 -4.29 -8.69
N PRO A 148 16.21 -4.75 -9.44
CA PRO A 148 16.35 -4.47 -10.87
C PRO A 148 15.20 -5.05 -11.71
N SER A 149 14.55 -6.12 -11.23
CA SER A 149 13.46 -6.78 -11.98
C SER A 149 12.18 -5.95 -12.03
N MET A 150 12.03 -5.00 -11.11
CA MET A 150 10.88 -4.10 -11.06
C MET A 150 10.98 -2.93 -12.03
N LEU A 151 12.20 -2.63 -12.53
CA LEU A 151 12.47 -1.58 -13.50
C LEU A 151 13.51 -2.08 -14.49
N PRO A 152 13.12 -2.65 -15.63
CA PRO A 152 14.04 -3.16 -16.65
C PRO A 152 14.98 -2.09 -17.20
N TYR A 153 14.70 -0.83 -16.96
CA TYR A 153 15.50 0.33 -17.42
C TYR A 153 16.50 0.82 -16.35
N ARG A 154 16.64 0.13 -15.24
CA ARG A 154 17.51 0.54 -14.14
C ARG A 154 18.97 0.18 -14.43
N ARG A 155 19.85 1.17 -14.33
CA ARG A 155 21.31 1.04 -14.19
C ARG A 155 22.19 1.01 -15.43
N ASN A 156 21.78 1.56 -16.53
CA ASN A 156 22.84 2.08 -17.37
C ASN A 156 23.21 3.47 -16.83
N SER A 157 24.38 3.59 -16.23
CA SER A 157 24.98 4.84 -15.72
C SER A 157 25.27 5.89 -16.81
N GLY A 158 24.48 5.94 -17.85
CA GLY A 158 24.49 6.85 -19.00
C GLY A 158 23.14 6.94 -19.67
N CYS A 159 22.06 6.39 -19.06
CA CYS A 159 20.75 6.45 -19.67
C CYS A 159 20.16 7.86 -19.51
N ASP A 160 19.75 8.44 -20.64
CA ASP A 160 18.98 9.66 -20.71
C ASP A 160 17.66 9.48 -19.97
N LEU A 161 17.47 10.26 -18.89
CA LEU A 161 16.29 10.16 -18.02
C LEU A 161 14.98 10.41 -18.77
N GLU A 162 15.02 11.26 -19.82
CA GLU A 162 13.83 11.55 -20.63
C GLU A 162 13.45 10.34 -21.48
N LYS A 163 14.42 9.70 -22.14
CA LYS A 163 14.16 8.48 -22.92
C LYS A 163 13.67 7.32 -22.05
N GLU A 164 14.23 7.17 -20.85
CA GLU A 164 13.76 6.16 -19.90
C GLU A 164 12.33 6.44 -19.46
N LEU A 165 12.01 7.69 -19.11
CA LEU A 165 10.68 8.08 -18.70
C LEU A 165 9.67 7.90 -19.84
N ASP A 166 10.02 8.26 -21.07
CA ASP A 166 9.17 8.05 -22.24
C ASP A 166 8.91 6.56 -22.48
N ALA A 167 9.90 5.70 -22.30
CA ALA A 167 9.73 4.25 -22.36
C ALA A 167 8.75 3.76 -21.26
N VAL A 168 8.90 4.22 -20.01
CA VAL A 168 7.96 3.86 -18.91
C VAL A 168 6.54 4.35 -19.22
N LEU A 169 6.38 5.55 -19.77
CA LEU A 169 5.08 6.13 -20.10
C LEU A 169 4.40 5.44 -21.31
N ALA A 170 5.18 4.84 -22.21
CA ALA A 170 4.68 4.14 -23.38
C ALA A 170 4.33 2.67 -23.16
N PHE A 171 4.82 2.04 -22.07
CA PHE A 171 4.68 0.62 -21.80
C PHE A 171 3.80 0.32 -20.59
N ASP A 172 3.49 -0.97 -20.41
CA ASP A 172 2.68 -1.51 -19.30
C ASP A 172 3.10 -1.04 -17.91
N ARG A 173 4.39 -0.70 -17.72
CA ARG A 173 4.89 -0.21 -16.43
C ARG A 173 4.24 1.11 -16.00
N GLY A 174 4.04 2.03 -16.93
CA GLY A 174 3.34 3.28 -16.65
C GLY A 174 1.89 3.05 -16.21
N LEU A 175 1.21 2.11 -16.87
CA LEU A 175 -0.15 1.68 -16.49
C LEU A 175 -0.17 0.94 -15.16
N GLN A 176 0.78 0.03 -14.91
CA GLN A 176 0.89 -0.64 -13.61
C GLN A 176 1.06 0.38 -12.47
N LEU A 177 1.92 1.37 -12.65
CA LEU A 177 2.06 2.45 -11.67
C LEU A 177 0.75 3.22 -11.51
N ALA A 178 -0.01 3.49 -12.56
CA ALA A 178 -1.28 4.18 -12.47
C ALA A 178 -2.31 3.37 -11.65
N TYR A 179 -2.44 2.08 -11.91
CA TYR A 179 -3.49 1.22 -11.35
C TYR A 179 -3.12 0.50 -10.04
N VAL A 180 -2.08 0.94 -9.34
CA VAL A 180 -1.75 0.39 -8.01
C VAL A 180 -2.93 0.51 -7.02
N PRO A 181 -3.65 1.66 -6.90
CA PRO A 181 -4.81 1.73 -6.01
C PRO A 181 -5.92 0.75 -6.40
N THR A 182 -6.22 0.61 -7.70
CA THR A 182 -7.18 -0.36 -8.20
C THR A 182 -6.78 -1.78 -7.76
N MET A 183 -5.53 -2.18 -7.99
CA MET A 183 -5.04 -3.49 -7.56
C MET A 183 -5.15 -3.68 -6.04
N MET A 184 -4.83 -2.66 -5.26
CA MET A 184 -4.89 -2.74 -3.79
C MET A 184 -6.32 -2.86 -3.26
N LEU A 185 -7.31 -2.26 -3.92
CA LEU A 185 -8.70 -2.20 -3.46
C LEU A 185 -9.63 -3.22 -4.15
N THR A 186 -9.13 -3.95 -5.16
CA THR A 186 -9.90 -4.97 -5.88
C THR A 186 -9.19 -6.31 -6.02
N GLY A 187 -7.89 -6.37 -5.71
CA GLY A 187 -7.04 -7.54 -5.92
C GLY A 187 -6.64 -7.77 -7.39
N ARG A 188 -7.00 -6.87 -8.33
CA ARG A 188 -6.81 -7.05 -9.77
C ARG A 188 -6.17 -5.84 -10.44
N PHE A 189 -5.24 -6.09 -11.38
CA PHE A 189 -4.81 -5.07 -12.34
C PHE A 189 -5.74 -5.10 -13.56
N PRO A 190 -6.25 -3.95 -14.01
CA PRO A 190 -7.03 -3.90 -15.24
C PRO A 190 -6.13 -4.13 -16.46
N VAL A 191 -6.61 -4.90 -17.44
CA VAL A 191 -5.93 -5.15 -18.72
C VAL A 191 -6.43 -4.21 -19.82
N SER A 192 -7.47 -3.43 -19.56
CA SER A 192 -8.02 -2.46 -20.49
C SER A 192 -8.64 -1.26 -19.75
N ARG A 193 -8.88 -0.18 -20.50
CA ARG A 193 -9.59 1.00 -19.96
C ARG A 193 -11.01 0.64 -19.51
N SER A 194 -11.74 -0.14 -20.28
CA SER A 194 -13.12 -0.55 -19.93
C SER A 194 -13.14 -1.39 -18.65
N GLU A 195 -12.15 -2.26 -18.45
CA GLU A 195 -12.01 -3.00 -17.20
C GLU A 195 -11.65 -2.07 -16.04
N ALA A 196 -10.77 -1.09 -16.25
CA ALA A 196 -10.45 -0.09 -15.22
C ALA A 196 -11.69 0.70 -14.77
N GLU A 197 -12.55 1.08 -15.70
CA GLU A 197 -13.83 1.76 -15.40
C GLU A 197 -14.80 0.82 -14.64
N THR A 198 -14.80 -0.45 -14.95
CA THR A 198 -15.57 -1.47 -14.22
C THR A 198 -15.02 -1.66 -12.80
N LEU A 199 -13.70 -1.78 -12.65
CA LEU A 199 -13.05 -1.91 -11.35
C LEU A 199 -13.19 -0.64 -10.50
N SER A 200 -13.31 0.55 -11.10
CA SER A 200 -13.66 1.79 -10.37
C SER A 200 -14.96 1.66 -9.60
N ARG A 201 -15.99 1.05 -10.20
CA ARG A 201 -17.26 0.78 -9.52
C ARG A 201 -17.07 -0.22 -8.36
N VAL A 202 -16.26 -1.26 -8.58
CA VAL A 202 -15.93 -2.21 -7.51
C VAL A 202 -15.20 -1.52 -6.36
N ILE A 203 -14.27 -0.58 -6.63
CA ILE A 203 -13.60 0.22 -5.60
C ILE A 203 -14.63 0.99 -4.76
N MET A 204 -15.55 1.72 -5.41
CA MET A 204 -16.58 2.50 -4.71
C MET A 204 -17.45 1.61 -3.82
N GLU A 205 -17.85 0.43 -4.31
CA GLU A 205 -18.62 -0.53 -3.51
C GLU A 205 -17.80 -1.13 -2.36
N THR A 206 -16.52 -1.43 -2.58
CA THR A 206 -15.63 -1.97 -1.53
C THR A 206 -15.40 -0.95 -0.41
N LEU A 207 -15.22 0.32 -0.76
CA LEU A 207 -14.94 1.37 0.21
C LEU A 207 -16.15 1.76 1.06
N LYS A 208 -17.39 1.40 0.69
CA LYS A 208 -18.56 1.58 1.53
C LYS A 208 -18.47 0.83 2.87
N ASP A 209 -17.80 -0.30 2.86
CA ASP A 209 -17.61 -1.15 4.04
C ASP A 209 -16.32 -0.80 4.81
N PHE A 210 -15.58 0.24 4.39
CA PHE A 210 -14.44 0.76 5.14
C PHE A 210 -14.91 1.69 6.26
N ALA A 211 -14.37 1.50 7.45
CA ALA A 211 -14.65 2.35 8.60
C ALA A 211 -14.07 3.76 8.41
N VAL A 212 -12.90 3.88 7.74
CA VAL A 212 -12.28 5.18 7.47
C VAL A 212 -11.56 5.17 6.11
N VAL A 213 -11.90 6.14 5.28
CA VAL A 213 -11.17 6.49 4.06
C VAL A 213 -10.64 7.91 4.22
N GLY A 214 -9.32 8.09 4.19
CA GLY A 214 -8.69 9.40 4.33
C GLY A 214 -7.87 9.80 3.12
N PHE A 215 -7.29 11.00 3.19
CA PHE A 215 -6.50 11.60 2.11
C PHE A 215 -5.16 12.09 2.63
N THR A 216 -4.11 11.98 1.81
CA THR A 216 -2.74 12.34 2.23
C THR A 216 -2.54 13.82 2.52
N ASP A 217 -3.35 14.69 1.98
CA ASP A 217 -3.33 16.14 2.19
C ASP A 217 -4.14 16.57 3.42
N ASP A 218 -4.93 15.64 4.00
CA ASP A 218 -5.71 15.87 5.21
C ASP A 218 -5.62 14.69 6.21
N LEU A 219 -4.41 14.39 6.66
CA LEU A 219 -4.16 13.37 7.69
C LEU A 219 -4.74 13.70 9.07
N PRO A 220 -4.91 14.98 9.49
CA PRO A 220 -5.63 15.29 10.71
C PRO A 220 -7.08 14.81 10.72
N SER A 221 -7.84 15.03 9.65
CA SER A 221 -9.21 14.52 9.52
C SER A 221 -9.27 12.99 9.51
N PHE A 222 -8.30 12.33 8.86
CA PHE A 222 -8.16 10.88 8.96
C PHE A 222 -7.95 10.43 10.41
N ALA A 223 -7.05 11.07 11.17
CA ALA A 223 -6.79 10.71 12.56
C ALA A 223 -8.04 10.87 13.44
N SER A 224 -8.79 11.97 13.26
CA SER A 224 -10.05 12.21 13.99
C SER A 224 -11.14 11.19 13.63
N SER A 225 -11.26 10.82 12.35
CA SER A 225 -12.21 9.80 11.90
C SER A 225 -11.80 8.41 12.37
N PHE A 226 -10.50 8.13 12.41
CA PHE A 226 -9.97 6.87 12.96
C PHE A 226 -10.31 6.74 14.46
N GLU A 227 -10.10 7.80 15.24
CA GLU A 227 -10.45 7.82 16.67
C GLU A 227 -11.95 7.60 16.88
N ARG A 228 -12.82 8.25 16.10
CA ARG A 228 -14.27 8.03 16.17
C ARG A 228 -14.69 6.60 15.83
N ALA A 229 -14.07 6.00 14.82
CA ALA A 229 -14.41 4.66 14.34
C ALA A 229 -13.85 3.54 15.24
N THR A 230 -12.69 3.75 15.90
CA THR A 230 -11.98 2.70 16.62
C THR A 230 -11.87 2.93 18.12
N GLY A 231 -12.15 4.14 18.60
CA GLY A 231 -11.87 4.57 19.99
C GLY A 231 -10.37 4.77 20.27
N VAL A 232 -9.49 4.65 19.27
CA VAL A 232 -8.03 4.76 19.43
C VAL A 232 -7.53 6.07 18.87
N LYS A 233 -6.94 6.91 19.71
CA LYS A 233 -6.32 8.17 19.31
C LYS A 233 -4.96 7.92 18.69
N ILE A 234 -4.73 8.46 17.48
CA ILE A 234 -3.46 8.37 16.78
C ILE A 234 -2.88 9.77 16.49
N HIS A 235 -1.57 9.88 16.53
CA HIS A 235 -0.85 11.07 16.09
C HIS A 235 0.03 10.73 14.89
N ILE A 236 -0.26 11.33 13.73
CA ILE A 236 0.45 11.06 12.48
C ILE A 236 1.46 12.18 12.22
N PRO A 237 2.78 11.94 12.36
CA PRO A 237 3.77 12.97 12.10
C PRO A 237 3.82 13.30 10.61
N ARG A 238 3.88 14.60 10.27
CA ARG A 238 4.13 15.05 8.90
C ARG A 238 5.61 14.79 8.54
N LYS A 239 5.89 13.67 7.88
CA LYS A 239 7.23 13.36 7.36
C LYS A 239 7.18 13.22 5.85
N ASN A 240 7.92 14.07 5.14
CA ASN A 240 8.17 13.87 3.70
C ASN A 240 9.30 12.83 3.52
N ILE A 241 8.95 11.55 3.66
CA ILE A 241 9.92 10.45 3.70
C ILE A 241 10.68 10.30 2.36
N THR A 242 10.05 10.62 1.22
CA THR A 242 10.73 10.49 -0.08
C THR A 242 11.83 11.53 -0.24
N ALA A 243 11.60 12.77 0.17
CA ALA A 243 12.63 13.81 0.16
C ALA A 243 13.74 13.57 1.21
N SER A 244 13.38 13.03 2.38
CA SER A 244 14.37 12.71 3.45
C SER A 244 15.18 11.43 3.17
N GLN A 245 14.77 10.60 2.23
CA GLN A 245 15.52 9.43 1.76
C GLN A 245 16.48 9.77 0.60
N ALA A 246 16.40 10.97 0.04
CA ALA A 246 17.39 11.49 -0.87
C ALA A 246 18.63 11.87 -0.04
N THR A 247 19.54 10.91 0.14
CA THR A 247 20.89 11.17 0.66
C THR A 247 21.66 12.08 -0.30
N ASP A 248 22.79 12.65 0.12
CA ASP A 248 23.60 13.54 -0.72
C ASP A 248 23.93 12.92 -2.09
N GLU A 249 24.16 11.61 -2.14
CA GLU A 249 24.40 10.85 -3.38
C GLU A 249 23.18 10.80 -4.34
N ASN A 250 21.97 10.76 -3.79
CA ASN A 250 20.73 10.68 -4.55
C ASN A 250 19.98 12.03 -4.64
N GLY A 251 20.46 13.06 -3.95
CA GLY A 251 19.80 14.36 -3.90
C GLY A 251 19.72 15.06 -5.23
N ALA A 252 20.78 14.98 -6.04
CA ALA A 252 20.81 15.52 -7.41
C ALA A 252 19.83 14.76 -8.31
N LEU A 253 19.83 13.42 -8.26
CA LEU A 253 18.90 12.59 -9.02
C LEU A 253 17.45 12.87 -8.64
N TYR A 254 17.15 13.04 -7.36
CA TYR A 254 15.80 13.40 -6.89
C TYR A 254 15.33 14.74 -7.47
N LYS A 255 16.19 15.76 -7.45
CA LYS A 255 15.88 17.08 -8.01
C LYS A 255 15.64 17.01 -9.52
N ASN A 256 16.51 16.32 -10.26
CA ASN A 256 16.39 16.16 -11.71
C ASN A 256 15.11 15.41 -12.08
N LEU A 257 14.80 14.30 -11.40
CA LEU A 257 13.56 13.54 -11.61
C LEU A 257 12.32 14.38 -11.28
N SER A 258 12.34 15.14 -10.18
CA SER A 258 11.23 16.00 -9.81
C SER A 258 10.99 17.08 -10.86
N ALA A 259 12.05 17.77 -11.31
CA ALA A 259 11.95 18.79 -12.34
C ALA A 259 11.43 18.21 -13.67
N LEU A 260 11.93 17.04 -14.08
CA LEU A 260 11.48 16.36 -15.30
C LEU A 260 9.99 16.00 -15.23
N LEU A 261 9.55 15.40 -14.11
CA LEU A 261 8.16 15.00 -13.91
C LEU A 261 7.19 16.18 -13.81
N ASP A 262 7.69 17.38 -13.43
CA ASP A 262 6.86 18.58 -13.32
C ASP A 262 6.75 19.36 -14.64
N GLN A 263 7.49 18.95 -15.67
CA GLN A 263 7.31 19.51 -17.02
C GLN A 263 5.85 19.35 -17.50
N PRO A 264 5.24 20.39 -18.09
CA PRO A 264 3.82 20.34 -18.50
C PRO A 264 3.50 19.21 -19.48
N ALA A 265 4.41 18.89 -20.42
CA ALA A 265 4.25 17.81 -21.39
C ALA A 265 4.24 16.45 -20.71
N VAL A 266 5.17 16.17 -19.77
CA VAL A 266 5.26 14.94 -19.00
C VAL A 266 4.04 14.79 -18.09
N THR A 267 3.69 15.85 -17.36
CA THR A 267 2.51 15.86 -16.49
C THR A 267 1.22 15.53 -17.28
N ARG A 268 1.07 16.02 -18.52
CA ARG A 268 -0.08 15.67 -19.38
C ARG A 268 -0.10 14.19 -19.74
N LYS A 269 1.04 13.59 -20.08
CA LYS A 269 1.14 12.15 -20.36
C LYS A 269 0.72 11.33 -19.12
N ILE A 270 1.22 11.67 -17.92
CA ILE A 270 0.86 11.01 -16.66
C ILE A 270 -0.64 11.18 -16.34
N LYS A 271 -1.19 12.39 -16.54
CA LYS A 271 -2.63 12.65 -16.35
C LYS A 271 -3.49 11.77 -17.24
N LYS A 272 -3.06 11.51 -18.49
CA LYS A 272 -3.75 10.61 -19.42
C LYS A 272 -3.70 9.16 -18.95
N LEU A 273 -2.54 8.68 -18.49
CA LEU A 273 -2.40 7.33 -17.92
C LEU A 273 -3.28 7.13 -16.66
N CYS A 274 -3.36 8.16 -15.82
CA CYS A 274 -4.13 8.11 -14.59
C CYS A 274 -5.61 8.56 -14.76
N GLU A 275 -6.13 8.67 -15.97
CA GLU A 275 -7.44 9.29 -16.20
C GLU A 275 -8.58 8.62 -15.43
N VAL A 276 -8.68 7.29 -15.47
CA VAL A 276 -9.72 6.55 -14.78
C VAL A 276 -9.57 6.67 -13.26
N GLU A 277 -8.35 6.50 -12.75
CA GLU A 277 -8.05 6.65 -11.32
C GLU A 277 -8.36 8.07 -10.82
N ARG A 278 -8.09 9.10 -11.63
CA ARG A 278 -8.41 10.49 -11.27
C ARG A 278 -9.91 10.74 -11.16
N LYS A 279 -10.69 10.21 -12.11
CA LYS A 279 -12.15 10.29 -12.05
C LYS A 279 -12.68 9.59 -10.80
N THR A 280 -12.18 8.38 -10.51
CA THR A 280 -12.52 7.63 -9.31
C THR A 280 -12.16 8.41 -8.06
N PHE A 281 -10.95 8.94 -7.98
CA PHE A 281 -10.47 9.73 -6.84
C PHE A 281 -11.35 10.96 -6.59
N GLN A 282 -11.72 11.71 -7.63
CA GLN A 282 -12.60 12.88 -7.52
C GLN A 282 -14.01 12.54 -6.98
N ILE A 283 -14.53 11.37 -7.35
CA ILE A 283 -15.81 10.89 -6.78
C ILE A 283 -15.63 10.54 -5.31
N LEU A 284 -14.55 9.84 -4.96
CA LEU A 284 -14.25 9.45 -3.57
C LEU A 284 -14.01 10.67 -2.68
N GLU A 285 -13.36 11.72 -3.19
CA GLU A 285 -13.21 12.98 -2.46
C GLU A 285 -14.57 13.61 -2.10
N LYS A 286 -15.53 13.59 -3.01
CA LYS A 286 -16.86 14.12 -2.75
C LYS A 286 -17.68 13.31 -1.74
N ILE A 287 -17.38 12.01 -1.60
CA ILE A 287 -18.11 11.10 -0.70
C ILE A 287 -17.51 11.13 0.70
N TYR A 288 -16.19 11.24 0.82
CA TYR A 288 -15.48 11.01 2.09
C TYR A 288 -14.84 12.26 2.71
N ARG A 289 -14.85 13.41 2.03
CA ARG A 289 -14.50 14.72 2.61
C ARG A 289 -15.77 15.45 3.06
#